data_dcb879972fd91e26b20b632d603b6694
#
_entry.id   dcb879972fd91e26b20b632d603b6694
#
_cell.length_a   1.000
_cell.length_b   1.000
_cell.length_c   1.000
_cell.angle_alpha   90.00
_cell.angle_beta   90.00
_cell.angle_gamma   90.00
#
_symmetry.space_group_name_H-M   'P 1'
#
loop_
_entity.id
_entity.type
_entity.pdbx_description
1 polymer ?
#
loop_
_entity_poly.entity_id
_entity_poly.type
_entity_poly.pdbx_seq_one_letter_code
_entity_poly.pdbx_strand_id
1 'polypeptide(L)'
;NKVQTVFPIFFFFLLSQKSYFCLKLFFMLKAGVLGAGHLGKIHLRLLDQSDQYELIGFYDPDKKNGKKVESEFGFKFFESIDALIDAVDMVDIVTPTLSHYDCAVKSIKKGKHIFIEKPITNTVEEAENIRALLSVHNLKGQVGHVERFNPAFKAIKYQLKNPMFIETHRLAEFNPR
;
A
#
# COMPACT_ATOMS: atom_id res chain seq x y z
N ASN A 1 2.55 14.09 22.39
CA ASN A 1 3.41 15.05 21.71
C ASN A 1 3.37 14.79 20.22
N LYS A 2 2.85 15.79 19.50
CA LYS A 2 2.64 15.81 18.06
C LYS A 2 3.99 15.79 17.34
N VAL A 3 4.14 14.94 16.33
CA VAL A 3 5.02 15.22 15.20
C VAL A 3 4.17 15.09 13.93
N GLN A 4 3.52 16.17 13.57
CA GLN A 4 3.12 16.45 12.20
C GLN A 4 4.34 17.00 11.49
N THR A 5 4.94 16.21 10.61
CA THR A 5 5.90 16.73 9.64
C THR A 5 5.09 17.25 8.45
N VAL A 6 4.79 18.55 8.49
CA VAL A 6 4.28 19.29 7.34
C VAL A 6 5.45 19.47 6.39
N PHE A 7 5.36 18.92 5.19
CA PHE A 7 6.26 19.28 4.10
C PHE A 7 6.00 20.74 3.69
N PRO A 8 7.02 21.59 3.52
CA PRO A 8 6.83 22.98 3.17
C PRO A 8 6.34 23.12 1.72
N ILE A 9 5.10 23.59 1.58
CA ILE A 9 4.60 24.18 0.34
C ILE A 9 5.20 25.57 0.27
N PHE A 10 6.36 25.74 -0.36
CA PHE A 10 6.82 27.03 -0.87
C PHE A 10 7.99 26.81 -1.83
N PHE A 11 7.66 26.64 -3.10
CA PHE A 11 8.46 27.09 -4.26
C PHE A 11 7.72 26.78 -5.57
N PHE A 12 6.65 27.49 -5.86
CA PHE A 12 5.95 27.33 -7.13
C PHE A 12 5.44 28.68 -7.65
N PHE A 13 6.30 29.40 -8.31
CA PHE A 13 5.87 30.33 -9.35
C PHE A 13 6.95 30.38 -10.45
N LEU A 14 6.50 30.23 -11.73
CA LEU A 14 7.27 30.33 -12.96
C LEU A 14 7.97 29.06 -13.49
N LEU A 15 7.17 28.06 -13.90
CA LEU A 15 7.64 27.12 -14.93
C LEU A 15 6.48 26.80 -15.89
N SER A 16 6.77 26.76 -17.19
CA SER A 16 5.79 26.46 -18.26
C SER A 16 5.14 25.08 -18.07
N GLN A 17 3.95 24.84 -18.62
CA GLN A 17 3.20 23.57 -18.49
C GLN A 17 4.03 22.31 -18.81
N LYS A 18 5.03 22.39 -19.70
CA LYS A 18 5.92 21.28 -20.03
C LYS A 18 6.88 20.92 -18.87
N SER A 19 7.30 21.91 -18.10
CA SER A 19 8.17 21.70 -16.92
C SER A 19 7.43 21.08 -15.74
N TYR A 20 6.12 21.33 -15.60
CA TYR A 20 5.27 20.72 -14.58
C TYR A 20 5.12 19.21 -14.80
N PHE A 21 4.95 18.77 -16.05
CA PHE A 21 4.84 17.35 -16.36
C PHE A 21 6.14 16.58 -16.06
N CYS A 22 7.28 17.18 -16.40
CA CYS A 22 8.59 16.58 -16.13
C CYS A 22 8.91 16.52 -14.62
N LEU A 23 8.57 17.59 -13.85
CA LEU A 23 8.74 17.60 -12.40
C LEU A 23 7.80 16.60 -11.69
N LYS A 24 6.58 16.41 -12.19
CA LYS A 24 5.61 15.46 -11.62
C LYS A 24 6.11 14.02 -11.73
N LEU A 25 6.70 13.63 -12.86
CA LEU A 25 7.34 12.31 -13.06
C LEU A 25 8.56 12.11 -12.15
N PHE A 26 9.27 13.18 -11.79
CA PHE A 26 10.48 13.09 -10.95
C PHE A 26 10.17 12.81 -9.46
N PHE A 27 8.94 13.03 -9.01
CA PHE A 27 8.52 12.84 -7.61
C PHE A 27 7.54 11.69 -7.37
N MET A 28 7.18 10.94 -8.42
CA MET A 28 6.32 9.76 -8.24
C MET A 28 7.12 8.63 -7.59
N LEU A 29 6.57 8.07 -6.51
CA LEU A 29 7.15 6.87 -5.89
C LEU A 29 6.87 5.65 -6.78
N LYS A 30 7.91 4.89 -7.10
CA LYS A 30 7.79 3.62 -7.80
C LYS A 30 7.16 2.59 -6.89
N ALA A 31 6.02 2.06 -7.31
CA ALA A 31 5.24 1.08 -6.56
C ALA A 31 5.20 -0.27 -7.25
N GLY A 32 5.26 -1.34 -6.46
CA GLY A 32 5.06 -2.71 -6.92
C GLY A 32 4.13 -3.47 -6.01
N VAL A 33 3.30 -4.35 -6.58
CA VAL A 33 2.29 -5.10 -5.84
C VAL A 33 2.71 -6.55 -5.66
N LEU A 34 2.65 -7.05 -4.43
CA LEU A 34 2.80 -8.48 -4.11
C LEU A 34 1.43 -9.11 -3.92
N GLY A 35 1.10 -10.07 -4.80
CA GLY A 35 -0.20 -10.73 -4.85
C GLY A 35 -1.15 -10.11 -5.88
N ALA A 36 -1.57 -10.90 -6.88
CA ALA A 36 -2.47 -10.50 -7.95
C ALA A 36 -3.81 -11.27 -7.90
N GLY A 37 -4.27 -11.60 -6.69
CA GLY A 37 -5.61 -12.12 -6.44
C GLY A 37 -6.70 -11.07 -6.68
N HIS A 38 -7.91 -11.33 -6.19
CA HIS A 38 -9.03 -10.40 -6.39
C HIS A 38 -8.71 -8.97 -5.90
N LEU A 39 -8.21 -8.84 -4.68
CA LEU A 39 -7.87 -7.53 -4.09
C LEU A 39 -6.63 -6.92 -4.74
N GLY A 40 -5.61 -7.71 -5.06
CA GLY A 40 -4.40 -7.24 -5.73
C GLY A 40 -4.69 -6.59 -7.08
N LYS A 41 -5.62 -7.12 -7.86
CA LYS A 41 -6.08 -6.51 -9.13
C LYS A 41 -6.74 -5.14 -8.92
N ILE A 42 -7.39 -4.92 -7.79
CA ILE A 42 -7.96 -3.62 -7.42
C ILE A 42 -6.83 -2.64 -7.11
N HIS A 43 -5.85 -3.05 -6.29
CA HIS A 43 -4.69 -2.23 -5.95
C HIS A 43 -3.88 -1.85 -7.18
N LEU A 44 -3.62 -2.79 -8.09
CA LEU A 44 -2.93 -2.53 -9.37
C LEU A 44 -3.61 -1.41 -10.16
N ARG A 45 -4.93 -1.47 -10.32
CA ARG A 45 -5.69 -0.42 -11.04
C ARG A 45 -5.65 0.92 -10.32
N LEU A 46 -5.76 0.92 -8.98
CA LEU A 46 -5.73 2.16 -8.20
C LEU A 46 -4.35 2.84 -8.25
N LEU A 47 -3.26 2.06 -8.20
CA LEU A 47 -1.90 2.57 -8.33
C LEU A 47 -1.63 3.10 -9.73
N ASP A 48 -2.07 2.39 -10.77
CA ASP A 48 -1.94 2.80 -12.18
C ASP A 48 -2.69 4.12 -12.48
N GLN A 49 -3.86 4.31 -11.85
CA GLN A 49 -4.67 5.52 -11.98
C GLN A 49 -4.18 6.68 -11.09
N SER A 50 -3.25 6.43 -10.18
CA SER A 50 -2.75 7.44 -9.26
C SER A 50 -1.76 8.37 -9.95
N ASP A 51 -1.84 9.64 -9.64
CA ASP A 51 -0.86 10.63 -10.08
C ASP A 51 0.30 10.83 -9.08
N GLN A 52 0.35 10.03 -8.03
CA GLN A 52 1.39 10.06 -7.00
C GLN A 52 2.34 8.87 -7.06
N TYR A 53 1.94 7.79 -7.76
CA TYR A 53 2.72 6.56 -7.88
C TYR A 53 2.97 6.21 -9.35
N GLU A 54 4.16 5.68 -9.62
CA GLU A 54 4.50 4.99 -10.85
C GLU A 54 4.38 3.48 -10.60
N LEU A 55 3.36 2.82 -11.17
CA LEU A 55 3.22 1.38 -11.07
C LEU A 55 4.27 0.68 -11.94
N ILE A 56 5.25 0.04 -11.32
CA ILE A 56 6.32 -0.70 -12.03
C ILE A 56 5.85 -2.09 -12.44
N GLY A 57 4.98 -2.72 -11.66
CA GLY A 57 4.42 -4.03 -11.94
C GLY A 57 4.05 -4.80 -10.68
N PHE A 58 3.94 -6.11 -10.83
CA PHE A 58 3.51 -6.98 -9.74
C PHE A 58 4.21 -8.34 -9.77
N TYR A 59 4.14 -9.04 -8.64
CA TYR A 59 4.56 -10.43 -8.49
C TYR A 59 3.41 -11.26 -7.91
N ASP A 60 3.27 -12.48 -8.41
CA ASP A 60 2.37 -13.51 -7.88
C ASP A 60 3.10 -14.85 -7.88
N PRO A 61 3.06 -15.66 -6.81
CA PRO A 61 3.70 -16.97 -6.77
C PRO A 61 3.09 -17.95 -7.78
N ASP A 62 1.81 -17.80 -8.12
CA ASP A 62 1.16 -18.51 -9.22
C ASP A 62 1.50 -17.82 -10.55
N LYS A 63 2.54 -18.34 -11.22
CA LYS A 63 2.97 -17.83 -12.53
C LYS A 63 1.86 -17.88 -13.60
N LYS A 64 0.94 -18.84 -13.52
CA LYS A 64 -0.18 -18.93 -14.46
C LYS A 64 -1.13 -17.77 -14.26
N ASN A 65 -1.47 -17.48 -12.99
CA ASN A 65 -2.27 -16.29 -12.64
C ASN A 65 -1.53 -15.01 -13.02
N GLY A 66 -0.23 -14.91 -12.74
CA GLY A 66 0.59 -13.76 -13.09
C GLY A 66 0.53 -13.42 -14.58
N LYS A 67 0.82 -14.39 -15.45
CA LYS A 67 0.74 -14.22 -16.91
C LYS A 67 -0.67 -13.90 -17.42
N LYS A 68 -1.70 -14.47 -16.78
CA LYS A 68 -3.09 -14.14 -17.09
C LYS A 68 -3.40 -12.69 -16.79
N VAL A 69 -3.02 -12.19 -15.60
CA VAL A 69 -3.24 -10.81 -15.20
C VAL A 69 -2.46 -9.84 -16.08
N GLU A 70 -1.22 -10.14 -16.42
CA GLU A 70 -0.42 -9.37 -17.36
C GLU A 70 -1.10 -9.25 -18.74
N SER A 71 -1.58 -10.36 -19.29
CA SER A 71 -2.29 -10.37 -20.58
C SER A 71 -3.64 -9.64 -20.53
N GLU A 72 -4.36 -9.72 -19.39
CA GLU A 72 -5.71 -9.14 -19.25
C GLU A 72 -5.67 -7.62 -18.98
N PHE A 73 -4.70 -7.14 -18.22
CA PHE A 73 -4.65 -5.76 -17.75
C PHE A 73 -3.46 -4.95 -18.27
N GLY A 74 -2.48 -5.58 -18.90
CA GLY A 74 -1.28 -4.92 -19.41
C GLY A 74 -0.24 -4.56 -18.35
N PHE A 75 -0.43 -4.94 -17.08
CA PHE A 75 0.53 -4.68 -16.01
C PHE A 75 1.70 -5.65 -16.10
N LYS A 76 2.93 -5.16 -15.90
CA LYS A 76 4.14 -5.98 -15.98
C LYS A 76 4.20 -7.03 -14.87
N PHE A 77 4.25 -8.30 -15.24
CA PHE A 77 4.48 -9.40 -14.32
C PHE A 77 5.97 -9.65 -14.11
N PHE A 78 6.40 -9.73 -12.85
CA PHE A 78 7.75 -10.11 -12.45
C PHE A 78 7.76 -11.58 -12.05
N GLU A 79 8.64 -12.37 -12.64
CA GLU A 79 8.79 -13.80 -12.29
C GLU A 79 9.52 -14.04 -10.96
N SER A 80 10.11 -12.99 -10.37
CA SER A 80 10.83 -13.02 -9.11
C SER A 80 10.36 -11.90 -8.18
N ILE A 81 10.03 -12.27 -6.94
CA ILE A 81 9.69 -11.31 -5.88
C ILE A 81 10.85 -10.34 -5.63
N ASP A 82 12.10 -10.85 -5.65
CA ASP A 82 13.28 -10.03 -5.44
C ASP A 82 13.47 -8.99 -6.55
N ALA A 83 13.26 -9.39 -7.81
CA ALA A 83 13.36 -8.49 -8.95
C ALA A 83 12.33 -7.36 -8.89
N LEU A 84 11.10 -7.63 -8.44
CA LEU A 84 10.11 -6.59 -8.23
C LEU A 84 10.52 -5.65 -7.09
N ILE A 85 10.88 -6.20 -5.92
CA ILE A 85 11.27 -5.39 -4.76
C ILE A 85 12.45 -4.49 -5.10
N ASP A 86 13.45 -4.98 -5.84
CA ASP A 86 14.62 -4.20 -6.22
C ASP A 86 14.27 -3.02 -7.15
N ALA A 87 13.24 -3.16 -7.98
CA ALA A 87 12.83 -2.19 -8.98
C ALA A 87 11.97 -1.02 -8.44
N VAL A 88 11.52 -1.06 -7.19
CA VAL A 88 10.54 -0.11 -6.63
C VAL A 88 11.05 0.64 -5.41
N ASP A 89 10.34 1.69 -5.00
CA ASP A 89 10.58 2.44 -3.76
C ASP A 89 9.64 1.99 -2.65
N MET A 90 8.44 1.53 -3.03
CA MET A 90 7.39 1.06 -2.13
C MET A 90 6.81 -0.26 -2.61
N VAL A 91 6.58 -1.16 -1.67
CA VAL A 91 5.93 -2.46 -1.90
C VAL A 91 4.54 -2.46 -1.28
N ASP A 92 3.54 -2.74 -2.09
CA ASP A 92 2.14 -2.93 -1.70
C ASP A 92 1.88 -4.44 -1.52
N ILE A 93 1.66 -4.86 -0.27
CA ILE A 93 1.55 -6.26 0.12
C ILE A 93 0.07 -6.65 0.24
N VAL A 94 -0.42 -7.39 -0.74
CA VAL A 94 -1.82 -7.83 -0.90
C VAL A 94 -1.90 -9.36 -1.01
N THR A 95 -0.93 -10.03 -0.43
CA THR A 95 -0.84 -11.48 -0.35
C THR A 95 -1.83 -12.05 0.69
N PRO A 96 -2.00 -13.38 0.81
CA PRO A 96 -2.64 -13.97 1.99
C PRO A 96 -1.90 -13.59 3.28
N THR A 97 -2.66 -13.41 4.38
CA THR A 97 -2.15 -12.91 5.67
C THR A 97 -0.91 -13.66 6.17
N LEU A 98 -0.86 -14.98 5.99
CA LEU A 98 0.28 -15.80 6.41
C LEU A 98 1.61 -15.42 5.73
N SER A 99 1.55 -14.75 4.58
CA SER A 99 2.74 -14.30 3.85
C SER A 99 3.08 -12.82 4.12
N HIS A 100 2.23 -12.09 4.83
CA HIS A 100 2.41 -10.65 5.08
C HIS A 100 3.74 -10.35 5.77
N TYR A 101 4.04 -11.08 6.85
CA TYR A 101 5.25 -10.87 7.63
C TYR A 101 6.51 -11.06 6.79
N ASP A 102 6.65 -12.19 6.09
CA ASP A 102 7.82 -12.48 5.29
C ASP A 102 8.03 -11.49 4.15
N CYS A 103 6.93 -11.11 3.47
CA CYS A 103 6.97 -10.10 2.41
C CYS A 103 7.39 -8.73 2.96
N ALA A 104 6.87 -8.33 4.13
CA ALA A 104 7.20 -7.07 4.78
C ALA A 104 8.67 -7.03 5.20
N VAL A 105 9.14 -8.05 5.91
CA VAL A 105 10.53 -8.15 6.37
C VAL A 105 11.50 -8.13 5.18
N LYS A 106 11.20 -8.87 4.12
CA LYS A 106 12.01 -8.89 2.90
C LYS A 106 12.10 -7.50 2.27
N SER A 107 10.99 -6.80 2.16
CA SER A 107 10.91 -5.45 1.57
C SER A 107 11.66 -4.41 2.43
N ILE A 108 11.46 -4.43 3.74
CA ILE A 108 12.12 -3.51 4.68
C ILE A 108 13.64 -3.70 4.68
N LYS A 109 14.13 -4.95 4.69
CA LYS A 109 15.56 -5.27 4.62
C LYS A 109 16.23 -4.77 3.33
N LYS A 110 15.45 -4.62 2.25
CA LYS A 110 15.91 -4.02 0.99
C LYS A 110 15.69 -2.49 0.93
N GLY A 111 15.35 -1.86 2.05
CA GLY A 111 15.19 -0.41 2.16
C GLY A 111 13.92 0.13 1.51
N LYS A 112 12.87 -0.68 1.39
CA LYS A 112 11.61 -0.26 0.75
C LYS A 112 10.55 0.15 1.77
N HIS A 113 9.79 1.20 1.44
CA HIS A 113 8.56 1.52 2.14
C HIS A 113 7.54 0.41 1.91
N ILE A 114 6.58 0.24 2.83
CA ILE A 114 5.54 -0.79 2.67
C ILE A 114 4.14 -0.21 2.88
N PHE A 115 3.22 -0.66 2.06
CA PHE A 115 1.80 -0.70 2.37
C PHE A 115 1.42 -2.18 2.56
N ILE A 116 0.63 -2.51 3.56
CA ILE A 116 0.28 -3.89 3.87
C ILE A 116 -1.22 -3.99 4.17
N GLU A 117 -1.91 -4.93 3.54
CA GLU A 117 -3.34 -5.14 3.76
C GLU A 117 -3.63 -5.66 5.17
N LYS A 118 -4.86 -5.44 5.57
CA LYS A 118 -5.37 -5.94 6.85
C LYS A 118 -5.72 -7.44 6.77
N PRO A 119 -5.55 -8.20 7.88
CA PRO A 119 -4.83 -7.82 9.10
C PRO A 119 -3.32 -7.70 8.82
N ILE A 120 -2.61 -6.85 9.58
CA ILE A 120 -1.20 -6.56 9.33
C ILE A 120 -0.33 -7.84 9.31
N THR A 121 -0.54 -8.72 10.26
CA THR A 121 0.17 -10.00 10.42
C THR A 121 -0.74 -11.03 11.08
N ASN A 122 -0.23 -12.24 11.24
CA ASN A 122 -0.93 -13.32 11.92
C ASN A 122 -0.78 -13.25 13.45
N THR A 123 0.34 -12.71 13.96
CA THR A 123 0.59 -12.55 15.39
C THR A 123 0.98 -11.12 15.76
N VAL A 124 0.86 -10.78 17.04
CA VAL A 124 1.27 -9.47 17.59
C VAL A 124 2.78 -9.31 17.51
N GLU A 125 3.55 -10.37 17.80
CA GLU A 125 5.00 -10.38 17.76
C GLU A 125 5.54 -10.03 16.38
N GLU A 126 4.93 -10.58 15.32
CA GLU A 126 5.27 -10.25 13.94
C GLU A 126 5.02 -8.76 13.64
N ALA A 127 3.89 -8.21 14.09
CA ALA A 127 3.56 -6.81 13.90
C ALA A 127 4.54 -5.88 14.63
N GLU A 128 4.92 -6.21 15.87
CA GLU A 128 5.90 -5.46 16.64
C GLU A 128 7.29 -5.52 16.00
N ASN A 129 7.67 -6.66 15.44
CA ASN A 129 8.92 -6.80 14.70
C ASN A 129 8.94 -5.92 13.44
N ILE A 130 7.87 -5.92 12.65
CA ILE A 130 7.75 -5.01 11.49
C ILE A 130 7.89 -3.56 11.94
N ARG A 131 7.21 -3.15 13.01
CA ARG A 131 7.29 -1.80 13.56
C ARG A 131 8.72 -1.41 13.95
N ALA A 132 9.43 -2.31 14.61
CA ALA A 132 10.83 -2.12 15.02
C ALA A 132 11.75 -1.98 13.79
N LEU A 133 11.61 -2.86 12.79
CA LEU A 133 12.40 -2.82 11.56
C LEU A 133 12.18 -1.53 10.78
N LEU A 134 10.94 -1.08 10.62
CA LEU A 134 10.63 0.20 9.97
C LEU A 134 11.30 1.36 10.68
N SER A 135 11.30 1.36 12.02
CA SER A 135 11.96 2.41 12.81
C SER A 135 13.48 2.40 12.62
N VAL A 136 14.12 1.22 12.72
CA VAL A 136 15.58 1.07 12.56
C VAL A 136 16.05 1.52 11.18
N HIS A 137 15.29 1.17 10.13
CA HIS A 137 15.64 1.53 8.75
C HIS A 137 15.12 2.91 8.31
N ASN A 138 14.46 3.67 9.20
CA ASN A 138 13.83 4.96 8.90
C ASN A 138 12.86 4.89 7.70
N LEU A 139 12.11 3.79 7.59
CA LEU A 139 11.14 3.55 6.53
C LEU A 139 9.71 3.84 7.00
N LYS A 140 8.81 4.04 6.05
CA LYS A 140 7.38 4.23 6.30
C LYS A 140 6.64 2.94 6.03
N GLY A 141 5.71 2.61 6.93
CA GLY A 141 4.75 1.52 6.77
C GLY A 141 3.33 2.02 7.01
N GLN A 142 2.41 1.57 6.17
CA GLN A 142 0.98 1.87 6.26
C GLN A 142 0.19 0.58 6.22
N VAL A 143 -0.82 0.46 7.11
CA VAL A 143 -1.78 -0.66 7.07
C VAL A 143 -3.05 -0.24 6.36
N GLY A 144 -3.61 -1.12 5.53
CA GLY A 144 -4.80 -0.93 4.71
C GLY A 144 -6.12 -0.86 5.49
N HIS A 145 -6.20 -0.02 6.50
CA HIS A 145 -7.41 0.22 7.28
C HIS A 145 -8.36 1.18 6.53
N VAL A 146 -8.90 0.71 5.41
CA VAL A 146 -9.71 1.53 4.47
C VAL A 146 -10.94 2.17 5.11
N GLU A 147 -11.53 1.54 6.12
CA GLU A 147 -12.69 2.10 6.83
C GLU A 147 -12.39 3.43 7.56
N ARG A 148 -11.12 3.76 7.81
CA ARG A 148 -10.72 5.09 8.31
C ARG A 148 -11.10 6.22 7.34
N PHE A 149 -11.26 5.89 6.07
CA PHE A 149 -11.61 6.83 5.00
C PHE A 149 -13.08 6.78 4.62
N ASN A 150 -13.87 5.87 5.20
CA ASN A 150 -15.31 5.77 4.97
C ASN A 150 -16.00 7.10 5.36
N PRO A 151 -16.78 7.72 4.45
CA PRO A 151 -17.44 9.00 4.70
C PRO A 151 -18.36 8.96 5.92
N ALA A 152 -19.12 7.88 6.12
CA ALA A 152 -19.99 7.71 7.27
C ALA A 152 -19.21 7.73 8.59
N PHE A 153 -18.07 7.01 8.64
CA PHE A 153 -17.21 7.01 9.81
C PHE A 153 -16.57 8.38 10.06
N LYS A 154 -16.14 9.06 8.99
CA LYS A 154 -15.58 10.42 9.10
C LYS A 154 -16.60 11.41 9.65
N ALA A 155 -17.88 11.30 9.25
CA ALA A 155 -18.94 12.19 9.69
C ALA A 155 -19.18 12.13 11.21
N ILE A 156 -19.09 10.95 11.81
CA ILE A 156 -19.34 10.75 13.24
C ILE A 156 -18.10 10.86 14.14
N LYS A 157 -16.89 10.78 13.55
CA LYS A 157 -15.62 10.72 14.31
C LYS A 157 -15.46 11.78 15.37
N TYR A 158 -15.88 13.03 15.08
CA TYR A 158 -15.75 14.14 16.01
C TYR A 158 -16.84 14.18 17.09
N GLN A 159 -17.90 13.40 16.92
CA GLN A 159 -19.00 13.26 17.89
C GLN A 159 -18.69 12.17 18.93
N LEU A 160 -17.81 11.23 18.60
CA LEU A 160 -17.37 10.14 19.48
C LEU A 160 -16.33 10.65 20.50
N LYS A 161 -16.79 11.34 21.53
CA LYS A 161 -15.93 11.83 22.61
C LYS A 161 -16.13 10.97 23.86
N ASN A 162 -15.08 10.23 24.25
CA ASN A 162 -15.04 9.37 25.44
C ASN A 162 -16.27 8.45 25.58
N PRO A 163 -16.59 7.64 24.57
CA PRO A 163 -17.74 6.74 24.63
C PRO A 163 -17.50 5.69 25.72
N MET A 164 -18.50 5.45 26.55
CA MET A 164 -18.48 4.36 27.53
C MET A 164 -18.81 3.00 26.90
N PHE A 165 -19.55 3.00 25.81
CA PHE A 165 -19.95 1.82 25.05
C PHE A 165 -20.09 2.18 23.57
N ILE A 166 -19.63 1.28 22.69
CA ILE A 166 -19.80 1.40 21.24
C ILE A 166 -20.33 0.08 20.72
N GLU A 167 -21.43 0.12 20.00
CA GLU A 167 -21.96 -1.01 19.25
C GLU A 167 -22.00 -0.66 17.76
N THR A 168 -21.49 -1.59 16.92
CA THR A 168 -21.47 -1.39 15.47
C THR A 168 -22.03 -2.63 14.78
N HIS A 169 -22.91 -2.43 13.81
CA HIS A 169 -23.46 -3.49 12.98
C HIS A 169 -23.07 -3.26 11.53
N ARG A 170 -22.40 -4.25 10.93
CA ARG A 170 -22.15 -4.29 9.49
C ARG A 170 -22.79 -5.56 8.94
N LEU A 171 -23.98 -5.40 8.41
CA LEU A 171 -24.74 -6.50 7.82
C LEU A 171 -24.38 -6.60 6.34
N ALA A 172 -24.08 -7.82 5.89
CA ALA A 172 -23.87 -8.18 4.50
C ALA A 172 -24.43 -9.58 4.26
N GLU A 173 -24.81 -9.85 3.02
CA GLU A 173 -25.15 -11.21 2.64
C GLU A 173 -23.96 -12.16 2.83
N PHE A 174 -24.22 -13.41 3.19
CA PHE A 174 -23.19 -14.43 3.30
C PHE A 174 -22.52 -14.63 1.93
N ASN A 175 -21.23 -14.39 1.87
CA ASN A 175 -20.41 -14.63 0.68
C ASN A 175 -19.47 -15.81 0.95
N PRO A 176 -19.78 -17.02 0.47
CA PRO A 176 -18.89 -18.16 0.56
C PRO A 176 -17.64 -17.87 -0.31
N ARG A 177 -16.47 -17.82 0.31
CA ARG A 177 -15.17 -17.70 -0.36
C ARG A 177 -14.56 -19.06 -0.59
#